data_b8ad1f38c6d97ddd69561b83694fa00e
#
_entry.id   b8ad1f38c6d97ddd69561b83694fa00e
#
_cell.length_a   1.000
_cell.length_b   1.000
_cell.length_c   1.000
_cell.angle_alpha   90.00
_cell.angle_beta   90.00
_cell.angle_gamma   90.00
#
_symmetry.space_group_name_H-M   'P 1'
#
loop_
_entity.id
_entity.type
_entity.pdbx_description
1 polymer ?
#
loop_
_entity_poly.entity_id
_entity_poly.type
_entity_poly.pdbx_seq_one_letter_code
_entity_poly.pdbx_strand_id
1 'polypeptide(L)'
;ASDHPEPFEIIVVADGSSDATYRVARETFAGDPRVRVYTKANGGKPAALNFGVARTQAEIVVALDADTVFARDTIVNLVRHFADARVGAVAGNAKVGNRVNLLTCWQALEYITSQNLDRRAFDVLNCITVVPGAVSAFRLEAIQAAGGISTDTLAEDTGALVDATLTG
;
A
#
# COMPACT_ATOMS: atom_id res chain seq x y z
N ALA A 1 11.72 12.86 3.21
CA ALA A 1 12.60 11.74 3.54
C ALA A 1 11.97 10.94 4.67
N SER A 2 12.08 9.60 4.64
CA SER A 2 11.62 8.71 5.71
C SER A 2 12.69 8.60 6.79
N ASP A 3 12.26 8.45 8.04
CA ASP A 3 13.16 8.23 9.20
C ASP A 3 13.46 6.72 9.39
N HIS A 4 13.09 5.87 8.43
CA HIS A 4 13.37 4.43 8.49
C HIS A 4 14.89 4.17 8.43
N PRO A 5 15.46 3.46 9.41
CA PRO A 5 16.92 3.29 9.52
C PRO A 5 17.49 2.27 8.53
N GLU A 6 16.68 1.29 8.13
CA GLU A 6 17.13 0.22 7.24
C GLU A 6 17.07 0.66 5.76
N PRO A 7 17.92 0.10 4.90
CA PRO A 7 17.89 0.38 3.48
C PRO A 7 16.56 -0.09 2.86
N PHE A 8 16.01 0.71 1.97
CA PHE A 8 14.79 0.38 1.22
C PHE A 8 14.94 0.77 -0.25
N GLU A 9 14.21 0.10 -1.09
CA GLU A 9 14.04 0.44 -2.50
C GLU A 9 12.65 1.01 -2.77
N ILE A 10 12.53 1.78 -3.83
CA ILE A 10 11.26 2.34 -4.30
C ILE A 10 11.02 1.84 -5.72
N ILE A 11 9.92 1.14 -5.92
CA ILE A 11 9.49 0.68 -7.22
C ILE A 11 8.29 1.49 -7.67
N VAL A 12 8.47 2.31 -8.69
CA VAL A 12 7.41 3.12 -9.30
C VAL A 12 6.92 2.40 -10.55
N VAL A 13 5.63 2.14 -10.64
CA VAL A 13 5.02 1.47 -11.79
C VAL A 13 3.98 2.40 -12.44
N ALA A 14 4.27 2.85 -13.66
CA ALA A 14 3.32 3.57 -14.49
C ALA A 14 2.47 2.56 -15.28
N ASP A 15 1.19 2.44 -14.90
CA ASP A 15 0.25 1.46 -15.44
C ASP A 15 -0.48 1.99 -16.67
N GLY A 16 0.21 1.99 -17.81
CA GLY A 16 -0.36 2.38 -19.09
C GLY A 16 -0.65 3.87 -19.21
N SER A 17 0.07 4.72 -18.49
CA SER A 17 -0.08 6.17 -18.59
C SER A 17 0.19 6.65 -20.02
N SER A 18 -0.80 7.34 -20.61
CA SER A 18 -0.69 7.92 -21.96
C SER A 18 -0.02 9.30 -21.96
N ASP A 19 0.21 9.87 -20.80
CA ASP A 19 0.83 11.18 -20.58
C ASP A 19 2.35 11.07 -20.28
N ALA A 20 2.93 12.18 -19.85
CA ALA A 20 4.35 12.27 -19.53
C ALA A 20 4.75 11.60 -18.19
N THR A 21 3.84 10.97 -17.45
CA THR A 21 4.06 10.45 -16.08
C THR A 21 5.31 9.57 -15.99
N TYR A 22 5.46 8.56 -16.85
CA TYR A 22 6.62 7.70 -16.85
C TYR A 22 7.93 8.46 -17.10
N ARG A 23 7.93 9.33 -18.11
CA ARG A 23 9.12 10.11 -18.48
C ARG A 23 9.53 11.04 -17.33
N VAL A 24 8.56 11.77 -16.75
CA VAL A 24 8.81 12.69 -15.63
C VAL A 24 9.34 11.94 -14.41
N ALA A 25 8.73 10.81 -14.04
CA ALA A 25 9.21 10.01 -12.92
C ALA A 25 10.64 9.51 -13.16
N ARG A 26 10.93 9.00 -14.34
CA ARG A 26 12.27 8.50 -14.70
C ARG A 26 13.33 9.60 -14.68
N GLU A 27 13.02 10.78 -15.20
CA GLU A 27 13.93 11.93 -15.22
C GLU A 27 14.15 12.47 -13.79
N THR A 28 13.09 12.57 -12.99
CA THR A 28 13.16 13.08 -11.62
C THR A 28 14.04 12.21 -10.72
N PHE A 29 13.96 10.89 -10.86
CA PHE A 29 14.65 9.94 -9.99
C PHE A 29 15.89 9.30 -10.62
N ALA A 30 16.35 9.79 -11.78
CA ALA A 30 17.50 9.22 -12.51
C ALA A 30 18.81 9.15 -11.68
N GLY A 31 18.96 10.00 -10.67
CA GLY A 31 20.14 10.06 -9.79
C GLY A 31 20.00 9.30 -8.46
N ASP A 32 18.86 8.73 -8.17
CA ASP A 32 18.64 7.98 -6.92
C ASP A 32 18.69 6.45 -7.17
N PRO A 33 19.75 5.75 -6.75
CA PRO A 33 19.91 4.32 -7.01
C PRO A 33 18.87 3.45 -6.29
N ARG A 34 18.14 4.00 -5.32
CA ARG A 34 17.06 3.31 -4.60
C ARG A 34 15.77 3.26 -5.40
N VAL A 35 15.62 4.11 -6.43
CA VAL A 35 14.36 4.25 -7.18
C VAL A 35 14.46 3.55 -8.52
N ARG A 36 13.56 2.62 -8.75
CA ARG A 36 13.39 1.94 -10.03
C ARG A 36 12.04 2.28 -10.63
N VAL A 37 12.04 2.86 -11.82
CA VAL A 37 10.81 3.30 -12.52
C VAL A 37 10.53 2.37 -13.68
N TYR A 38 9.33 1.81 -13.70
CA TYR A 38 8.85 0.90 -14.74
C TYR A 38 7.59 1.43 -15.42
N THR A 39 7.34 0.93 -16.61
CA THR A 39 6.05 1.10 -17.30
C THR A 39 5.55 -0.26 -17.78
N LYS A 40 4.24 -0.44 -17.86
CA LYS A 40 3.56 -1.62 -18.40
C LYS A 40 2.28 -1.21 -19.12
N ALA A 41 1.69 -2.11 -19.88
CA ALA A 41 0.34 -1.92 -20.39
C ALA A 41 -0.67 -1.81 -19.25
N ASN A 42 -1.70 -0.97 -19.41
CA ASN A 42 -2.73 -0.78 -18.40
C ASN A 42 -3.36 -2.13 -18.01
N GLY A 43 -3.47 -2.38 -16.73
CA GLY A 43 -4.06 -3.60 -16.16
C GLY A 43 -4.73 -3.33 -14.83
N GLY A 44 -4.78 -2.06 -14.42
CA GLY A 44 -5.32 -1.63 -13.14
C GLY A 44 -4.33 -1.74 -11.98
N LYS A 45 -4.71 -1.16 -10.86
CA LYS A 45 -3.86 -1.06 -9.65
C LYS A 45 -3.35 -2.42 -9.15
N PRO A 46 -4.17 -3.48 -9.03
CA PRO A 46 -3.67 -4.79 -8.58
C PRO A 46 -2.59 -5.35 -9.49
N ALA A 47 -2.76 -5.23 -10.82
CA ALA A 47 -1.78 -5.69 -11.79
C ALA A 47 -0.47 -4.89 -11.72
N ALA A 48 -0.55 -3.58 -11.44
CA ALA A 48 0.63 -2.74 -11.22
C ALA A 48 1.37 -3.10 -9.93
N LEU A 49 0.63 -3.37 -8.84
CA LEU A 49 1.20 -3.81 -7.58
C LEU A 49 1.88 -5.18 -7.72
N ASN A 50 1.22 -6.17 -8.33
CA ASN A 50 1.81 -7.49 -8.60
C ASN A 50 3.07 -7.40 -9.47
N PHE A 51 3.06 -6.49 -10.45
CA PHE A 51 4.23 -6.23 -11.29
C PHE A 51 5.40 -5.69 -10.47
N GLY A 52 5.16 -4.81 -9.49
CA GLY A 52 6.16 -4.29 -8.56
C GLY A 52 6.65 -5.37 -7.61
N VAL A 53 5.74 -6.12 -6.99
CA VAL A 53 6.03 -7.24 -6.07
C VAL A 53 6.94 -8.29 -6.71
N ALA A 54 6.69 -8.64 -7.97
CA ALA A 54 7.52 -9.59 -8.70
C ALA A 54 8.98 -9.10 -8.96
N ARG A 55 9.30 -7.85 -8.63
CA ARG A 55 10.61 -7.22 -8.88
C ARG A 55 11.38 -6.87 -7.63
N THR A 56 10.86 -7.22 -6.48
CA THR A 56 11.53 -7.04 -5.19
C THR A 56 11.89 -8.38 -4.57
N GLN A 57 12.89 -8.36 -3.70
CA GLN A 57 13.25 -9.44 -2.78
C GLN A 57 13.20 -8.97 -1.32
N ALA A 58 12.62 -7.80 -1.08
CA ALA A 58 12.46 -7.27 0.25
C ALA A 58 11.50 -8.15 1.06
N GLU A 59 11.78 -8.37 2.34
CA GLU A 59 10.92 -9.15 3.22
C GLU A 59 9.53 -8.50 3.38
N ILE A 60 9.50 -7.16 3.42
CA ILE A 60 8.28 -6.38 3.63
C ILE A 60 8.07 -5.43 2.44
N VAL A 61 6.87 -5.43 1.90
CA VAL A 61 6.43 -4.54 0.82
C VAL A 61 5.45 -3.53 1.39
N VAL A 62 5.72 -2.24 1.18
CA VAL A 62 4.80 -1.16 1.52
C VAL A 62 4.16 -0.66 0.22
N ALA A 63 2.87 -0.88 0.05
CA ALA A 63 2.09 -0.37 -1.06
C ALA A 63 1.51 1.00 -0.74
N LEU A 64 1.59 1.92 -1.70
CA LEU A 64 1.06 3.27 -1.55
C LEU A 64 0.55 3.83 -2.88
N ASP A 65 -0.44 4.69 -2.79
CA ASP A 65 -0.90 5.46 -3.93
C ASP A 65 0.03 6.64 -4.22
N ALA A 66 0.21 6.99 -5.49
CA ALA A 66 1.14 8.02 -5.91
C ALA A 66 0.75 9.44 -5.42
N ASP A 67 -0.50 9.66 -5.04
CA ASP A 67 -1.04 10.90 -4.48
C ASP A 67 -1.03 10.93 -2.94
N THR A 68 -0.56 9.87 -2.31
CA THR A 68 -0.48 9.77 -0.85
C THR A 68 0.80 10.41 -0.32
N VAL A 69 0.66 11.29 0.67
CA VAL A 69 1.78 11.93 1.36
C VAL A 69 2.03 11.24 2.70
N PHE A 70 3.21 10.70 2.86
CA PHE A 70 3.64 10.05 4.09
C PHE A 70 4.19 11.04 5.12
N ALA A 71 3.83 10.82 6.39
CA ALA A 71 4.61 11.36 7.50
C ALA A 71 5.98 10.66 7.56
N ARG A 72 6.98 11.31 8.16
CA ARG A 72 8.36 10.78 8.17
C ARG A 72 8.47 9.42 8.85
N ASP A 73 7.68 9.19 9.87
CA ASP A 73 7.65 7.98 10.69
C ASP A 73 6.70 6.89 10.17
N THR A 74 5.99 7.13 9.06
CA THR A 74 4.96 6.20 8.54
C THR A 74 5.53 4.82 8.27
N ILE A 75 6.67 4.72 7.57
CA ILE A 75 7.27 3.42 7.23
C ILE A 75 7.73 2.70 8.50
N VAL A 76 8.38 3.40 9.44
CA VAL A 76 8.80 2.81 10.73
C VAL A 76 7.60 2.27 11.50
N ASN A 77 6.50 3.03 11.54
CA ASN A 77 5.29 2.62 12.24
C ASN A 77 4.59 1.42 11.61
N LEU A 78 4.64 1.27 10.29
CA LEU A 78 4.10 0.10 9.59
C LEU A 78 5.00 -1.14 9.81
N VAL A 79 6.29 -1.00 9.57
CA VAL A 79 7.24 -2.12 9.55
C VAL A 79 7.45 -2.73 10.94
N ARG A 80 7.40 -1.95 12.02
CA ARG A 80 7.62 -2.45 13.39
C ARG A 80 6.69 -3.61 13.78
N HIS A 81 5.50 -3.70 13.20
CA HIS A 81 4.54 -4.76 13.51
C HIS A 81 4.97 -6.13 12.97
N PHE A 82 5.81 -6.15 11.94
CA PHE A 82 6.35 -7.39 11.36
C PHE A 82 7.46 -8.03 12.20
N ALA A 83 7.84 -7.43 13.34
CA ALA A 83 8.65 -8.12 14.36
C ALA A 83 7.95 -9.38 14.90
N ASP A 84 6.62 -9.43 14.88
CA ASP A 84 5.85 -10.66 15.07
C ASP A 84 5.73 -11.40 13.72
N ALA A 85 6.30 -12.60 13.65
CA ALA A 85 6.30 -13.41 12.43
C ALA A 85 4.89 -13.83 11.97
N ARG A 86 3.88 -13.76 12.85
CA ARG A 86 2.48 -14.09 12.54
C ARG A 86 1.78 -12.95 11.78
N VAL A 87 2.37 -11.75 11.74
CA VAL A 87 1.79 -10.61 11.05
C VAL A 87 2.11 -10.70 9.56
N GLY A 88 1.10 -10.97 8.75
CA GLY A 88 1.20 -11.01 7.29
C GLY A 88 0.90 -9.68 6.60
N ALA A 89 0.02 -8.85 7.19
CA ALA A 89 -0.37 -7.55 6.65
C ALA A 89 -0.63 -6.52 7.74
N VAL A 90 -0.39 -5.24 7.43
CA VAL A 90 -0.63 -4.09 8.31
C VAL A 90 -1.32 -2.99 7.52
N ALA A 91 -2.47 -2.54 8.00
CA ALA A 91 -3.19 -1.42 7.42
C ALA A 91 -2.67 -0.09 7.97
N GLY A 92 -2.30 0.84 7.08
CA GLY A 92 -1.98 2.20 7.45
C GLY A 92 -3.23 3.05 7.72
N ASN A 93 -3.05 4.13 8.46
CA ASN A 93 -4.12 5.08 8.74
C ASN A 93 -3.99 6.29 7.80
N ALA A 94 -4.75 6.27 6.71
CA ALA A 94 -4.85 7.41 5.80
C ALA A 94 -5.73 8.50 6.40
N LYS A 95 -5.32 9.77 6.27
CA LYS A 95 -6.11 10.92 6.70
C LYS A 95 -6.35 11.85 5.51
N VAL A 96 -7.55 12.38 5.39
CA VAL A 96 -7.87 13.40 4.40
C VAL A 96 -7.12 14.67 4.74
N GLY A 97 -6.11 15.03 3.94
CA GLY A 97 -5.28 16.22 4.13
C GLY A 97 -5.97 17.52 3.71
N ASN A 98 -6.90 17.46 2.77
CA ASN A 98 -7.57 18.62 2.19
C ASN A 98 -8.98 18.81 2.77
N ARG A 99 -9.10 19.62 3.85
CA ARG A 99 -10.36 19.93 4.53
C ARG A 99 -10.78 21.36 4.24
N VAL A 100 -11.16 21.65 3.00
CA VAL A 100 -11.48 23.04 2.56
C VAL A 100 -12.98 23.32 2.42
N ASN A 101 -13.84 22.31 2.39
CA ASN A 101 -15.29 22.47 2.27
C ASN A 101 -16.05 21.42 3.08
N LEU A 102 -17.39 21.57 3.15
CA LEU A 102 -18.26 20.70 3.93
C LEU A 102 -18.15 19.23 3.48
N LEU A 103 -18.04 18.98 2.19
CA LEU A 103 -17.91 17.64 1.61
C LEU A 103 -16.61 16.95 2.06
N THR A 104 -15.49 17.66 2.02
CA THR A 104 -14.19 17.12 2.47
C THR A 104 -14.13 16.94 3.99
N CYS A 105 -14.90 17.73 4.76
CA CYS A 105 -15.08 17.51 6.18
C CYS A 105 -15.92 16.24 6.46
N TRP A 106 -16.97 15.99 5.69
CA TRP A 106 -17.75 14.75 5.76
C TRP A 106 -16.91 13.52 5.38
N GLN A 107 -16.15 13.59 4.30
CA GLN A 107 -15.19 12.54 3.94
C GLN A 107 -14.18 12.29 5.08
N ALA A 108 -13.64 13.34 5.70
CA ALA A 108 -12.73 13.17 6.83
C ALA A 108 -13.40 12.49 8.03
N LEU A 109 -14.68 12.78 8.29
CA LEU A 109 -15.46 12.13 9.36
C LEU A 109 -15.71 10.65 9.04
N GLU A 110 -16.09 10.33 7.80
CA GLU A 110 -16.27 8.97 7.33
C GLU A 110 -14.97 8.15 7.45
N TYR A 111 -13.84 8.72 7.03
CA TYR A 111 -12.52 8.09 7.20
C TYR A 111 -12.16 7.88 8.67
N ILE A 112 -12.47 8.84 9.56
CA ILE A 112 -12.22 8.68 11.00
C ILE A 112 -13.06 7.55 11.59
N THR A 113 -14.34 7.44 11.22
CA THR A 113 -15.22 6.39 11.75
C THR A 113 -14.83 5.02 11.18
N SER A 114 -14.79 4.86 9.86
CA SER A 114 -14.51 3.56 9.24
C SER A 114 -13.06 3.10 9.43
N GLN A 115 -12.09 4.00 9.33
CA GLN A 115 -10.66 3.63 9.43
C GLN A 115 -10.16 3.49 10.87
N ASN A 116 -10.72 4.22 11.83
CA ASN A 116 -10.22 4.19 13.21
C ASN A 116 -11.12 3.42 14.17
N LEU A 117 -12.45 3.59 14.08
CA LEU A 117 -13.37 2.98 15.03
C LEU A 117 -13.68 1.53 14.64
N ASP A 118 -14.13 1.32 13.41
CA ASP A 118 -14.52 -0.01 12.92
C ASP A 118 -13.32 -0.95 12.91
N ARG A 119 -12.14 -0.47 12.48
CA ARG A 119 -10.94 -1.29 12.46
C ARG A 119 -10.44 -1.67 13.84
N ARG A 120 -10.50 -0.77 14.83
CA ARG A 120 -10.14 -1.11 16.20
C ARG A 120 -11.09 -2.14 16.78
N ALA A 121 -12.38 -2.06 16.44
CA ALA A 121 -13.35 -3.07 16.85
C ALA A 121 -13.07 -4.42 16.21
N PHE A 122 -12.75 -4.44 14.91
CA PHE A 122 -12.42 -5.67 14.18
C PHE A 122 -11.04 -6.23 14.58
N ASP A 123 -10.05 -5.38 14.91
CA ASP A 123 -8.75 -5.81 15.42
C ASP A 123 -8.89 -6.58 16.74
N VAL A 124 -9.71 -6.08 17.67
CA VAL A 124 -10.02 -6.78 18.93
C VAL A 124 -10.68 -8.15 18.69
N LEU A 125 -11.47 -8.27 17.62
CA LEU A 125 -12.13 -9.51 17.22
C LEU A 125 -11.25 -10.40 16.33
N ASN A 126 -10.02 -9.96 16.02
CA ASN A 126 -9.09 -10.60 15.09
C ASN A 126 -9.73 -10.91 13.71
N CYS A 127 -10.53 -9.97 13.19
CA CYS A 127 -11.26 -10.12 11.95
C CYS A 127 -11.22 -8.85 11.07
N ILE A 128 -10.04 -8.24 10.90
CA ILE A 128 -9.85 -7.12 9.96
C ILE A 128 -10.15 -7.61 8.55
N THR A 129 -11.22 -7.09 7.96
CA THR A 129 -11.73 -7.54 6.66
C THR A 129 -11.19 -6.78 5.46
N VAL A 130 -10.58 -5.60 5.69
CA VAL A 130 -10.08 -4.74 4.59
C VAL A 130 -8.76 -4.09 4.97
N VAL A 131 -7.74 -4.30 4.15
CA VAL A 131 -6.48 -3.53 4.19
C VAL A 131 -6.59 -2.43 3.12
N PRO A 132 -6.59 -1.13 3.48
CA PRO A 132 -6.82 -0.07 2.50
C PRO A 132 -5.66 0.01 1.51
N GLY A 133 -6.00 0.15 0.24
CA GLY A 133 -5.05 0.30 -0.84
C GLY A 133 -4.23 1.59 -0.83
N ALA A 134 -4.68 2.62 -0.10
CA ALA A 134 -3.97 3.89 -0.04
C ALA A 134 -2.64 3.80 0.72
N VAL A 135 -2.58 3.02 1.81
CA VAL A 135 -1.38 2.77 2.62
C VAL A 135 -1.48 1.41 3.28
N SER A 136 -0.67 0.47 2.86
CA SER A 136 -0.65 -0.88 3.43
C SER A 136 0.77 -1.46 3.38
N ALA A 137 1.06 -2.36 4.30
CA ALA A 137 2.31 -3.11 4.31
C ALA A 137 2.02 -4.61 4.38
N PHE A 138 2.81 -5.40 3.71
CA PHE A 138 2.63 -6.85 3.59
C PHE A 138 3.97 -7.56 3.75
N ARG A 139 3.95 -8.73 4.36
CA ARG A 139 5.05 -9.67 4.26
C ARG A 139 5.06 -10.26 2.85
N LEU A 140 6.22 -10.24 2.17
CA LEU A 140 6.32 -10.71 0.77
C LEU A 140 5.87 -12.16 0.62
N GLU A 141 6.28 -13.03 1.56
CA GLU A 141 5.87 -14.44 1.53
C GLU A 141 4.35 -14.63 1.69
N ALA A 142 3.66 -13.76 2.44
CA ALA A 142 2.21 -13.81 2.57
C ALA A 142 1.51 -13.44 1.25
N ILE A 143 2.00 -12.42 0.53
CA ILE A 143 1.49 -12.10 -0.82
C ILE A 143 1.72 -13.28 -1.76
N GLN A 144 2.90 -13.89 -1.73
CA GLN A 144 3.23 -15.01 -2.60
C GLN A 144 2.39 -16.25 -2.29
N ALA A 145 2.18 -16.56 -1.01
CA ALA A 145 1.32 -17.66 -0.57
C ALA A 145 -0.14 -17.48 -1.00
N ALA A 146 -0.64 -16.24 -0.99
CA ALA A 146 -1.97 -15.89 -1.48
C ALA A 146 -2.09 -15.88 -3.02
N GLY A 147 -1.00 -16.11 -3.75
CA GLY A 147 -1.01 -16.06 -5.22
C GLY A 147 -0.93 -14.63 -5.80
N GLY A 148 -0.65 -13.65 -4.98
CA GLY A 148 -0.57 -12.23 -5.33
C GLY A 148 -1.77 -11.41 -4.85
N ILE A 149 -1.85 -10.17 -5.31
CA ILE A 149 -2.99 -9.27 -5.03
C ILE A 149 -4.07 -9.56 -6.08
N SER A 150 -5.29 -9.84 -5.62
CA SER A 150 -6.41 -10.24 -6.50
C SER A 150 -6.75 -9.13 -7.51
N THR A 151 -6.97 -9.54 -8.77
CA THR A 151 -7.43 -8.68 -9.86
C THR A 151 -8.92 -8.82 -10.14
N ASP A 152 -9.61 -9.75 -9.45
CA ASP A 152 -10.98 -10.17 -9.80
C ASP A 152 -12.06 -9.45 -9.00
N THR A 153 -11.67 -8.59 -8.05
CA THR A 153 -12.60 -7.84 -7.22
C THR A 153 -12.57 -6.35 -7.54
N LEU A 154 -13.73 -5.69 -7.51
CA LEU A 154 -13.87 -4.24 -7.61
C LEU A 154 -13.22 -3.51 -6.42
N ALA A 155 -12.96 -4.26 -5.32
CA ALA A 155 -12.27 -3.80 -4.12
C ALA A 155 -11.00 -4.64 -3.95
N GLU A 156 -9.93 -4.28 -4.64
CA GLU A 156 -8.64 -4.97 -4.64
C GLU A 156 -8.06 -5.18 -3.24
N ASP A 157 -8.38 -4.28 -2.33
CA ASP A 157 -7.94 -4.33 -0.93
C ASP A 157 -8.55 -5.50 -0.16
N THR A 158 -9.80 -5.86 -0.49
CA THR A 158 -10.52 -6.95 0.18
C THR A 158 -10.04 -8.33 -0.28
N GLY A 159 -9.71 -8.48 -1.57
CA GLY A 159 -9.26 -9.74 -2.14
C GLY A 159 -7.97 -10.24 -1.51
N ALA A 160 -6.97 -9.37 -1.38
CA ALA A 160 -5.67 -9.73 -0.80
C ALA A 160 -5.78 -10.21 0.66
N LEU A 161 -6.73 -9.67 1.44
CA LEU A 161 -6.91 -10.07 2.83
C LEU A 161 -7.62 -11.41 2.98
N VAL A 162 -8.66 -11.67 2.18
CA VAL A 162 -9.40 -12.94 2.23
C VAL A 162 -8.46 -14.11 1.92
N ASP A 163 -7.63 -13.98 0.89
CA ASP A 163 -6.69 -15.03 0.50
C ASP A 163 -5.63 -15.27 1.59
N ALA A 164 -5.15 -14.23 2.25
CA ALA A 164 -4.17 -14.34 3.33
C ALA A 164 -4.75 -15.03 4.59
N THR A 165 -6.04 -14.86 4.88
CA THR A 165 -6.70 -15.51 6.03
C THR A 165 -7.05 -16.98 5.79
N LEU A 166 -7.24 -17.40 4.55
CA LEU A 166 -7.55 -18.79 4.20
C LEU A 166 -6.31 -19.71 4.21
N THR A 167 -5.11 -19.15 4.15
CA THR A 167 -3.83 -19.89 4.14
C THR A 167 -3.18 -19.98 5.54
N GLY A 168 -3.72 -19.36 6.55
CA GLY A 168 -3.29 -19.45 7.96
C GLY A 168 -4.07 -20.48 8.70
#